data_91e510b95822e872128236aa77652e35
#
_entry.id   91e510b95822e872128236aa77652e35
#
_cell.length_a   1.000
_cell.length_b   1.000
_cell.length_c   1.000
_cell.angle_alpha   90.00
_cell.angle_beta   90.00
_cell.angle_gamma   90.00
#
_symmetry.space_group_name_H-M   'P 1'
#
loop_
_entity.id
_entity.type
_entity.pdbx_description
1 polymer ?
#
loop_
_entity_poly.entity_id
_entity_poly.type
_entity_poly.pdbx_seq_one_letter_code
_entity_poly.pdbx_strand_id
1 'polypeptide(L)'
;MCRCKVSWCNNETEFYNKSQKYKFCNLHNKYRQYASNAPSRPWLMYKVEKWTVGEHQCESCGFDPVISYPNLHTKGQSSMLDVDHINSDIKHTPEGEQPSNYQLNCKHCHIVKSHMEGDYVAKKYR
;
A
#
# COMPACT_ATOMS: atom_id res chain seq x y z
N MET A 1 4.49 -7.30 -25.72
CA MET A 1 4.95 -7.42 -24.35
C MET A 1 3.78 -7.36 -23.39
N CYS A 2 3.93 -7.96 -22.24
CA CYS A 2 2.85 -8.02 -21.26
C CYS A 2 2.90 -6.83 -20.33
N ARG A 3 1.75 -6.43 -19.82
CA ARG A 3 1.68 -5.44 -18.75
C ARG A 3 1.97 -6.09 -17.41
N CYS A 4 2.54 -5.33 -16.51
CA CYS A 4 2.72 -5.74 -15.13
C CYS A 4 1.37 -6.13 -14.51
N LYS A 5 1.35 -7.19 -13.74
CA LYS A 5 0.12 -7.71 -13.11
C LYS A 5 -0.39 -6.84 -11.96
N VAL A 6 0.43 -5.95 -11.44
CA VAL A 6 -0.04 -4.99 -10.43
C VAL A 6 -1.06 -4.06 -11.09
N SER A 7 -2.24 -3.97 -10.52
CA SER A 7 -3.40 -3.38 -11.18
C SER A 7 -3.22 -1.93 -11.62
N TRP A 8 -2.45 -1.14 -10.90
CA TRP A 8 -2.21 0.27 -11.25
C TRP A 8 -0.92 0.50 -12.02
N CYS A 9 -0.12 -0.54 -12.25
CA CYS A 9 1.17 -0.39 -12.91
C CYS A 9 1.02 -0.47 -14.42
N ASN A 10 1.54 0.51 -15.11
CA ASN A 10 1.51 0.57 -16.57
C ASN A 10 2.82 0.11 -17.20
N ASN A 11 3.79 -0.31 -16.41
CA ASN A 11 5.07 -0.77 -16.91
C ASN A 11 4.91 -2.09 -17.64
N GLU A 12 5.69 -2.26 -18.70
CA GLU A 12 5.75 -3.51 -19.41
C GLU A 12 6.65 -4.49 -18.67
N THR A 13 6.34 -5.77 -18.80
CA THR A 13 7.19 -6.82 -18.25
C THR A 13 8.12 -7.32 -19.32
N GLU A 14 9.31 -7.74 -18.91
CA GLU A 14 10.23 -8.38 -19.80
C GLU A 14 9.76 -9.81 -20.13
N PHE A 15 9.93 -10.20 -21.37
CA PHE A 15 9.70 -11.56 -21.80
C PHE A 15 10.99 -12.34 -21.56
N TYR A 16 10.92 -13.33 -20.69
CA TYR A 16 12.12 -14.07 -20.31
C TYR A 16 12.33 -15.31 -21.16
N ASN A 17 11.35 -16.20 -21.20
CA ASN A 17 11.39 -17.36 -22.08
C ASN A 17 9.97 -17.81 -22.38
N LYS A 18 9.85 -18.86 -23.21
CA LYS A 18 8.55 -19.31 -23.71
C LYS A 18 7.58 -19.71 -22.61
N SER A 19 8.08 -20.27 -21.54
CA SER A 19 7.24 -20.78 -20.46
C SER A 19 7.18 -19.87 -19.26
N GLN A 20 8.11 -18.93 -19.14
CA GLN A 20 8.22 -18.06 -17.98
C GLN A 20 8.31 -16.62 -18.41
N LYS A 21 7.17 -16.04 -18.62
CA LYS A 21 7.05 -14.60 -18.78
C LYS A 21 7.12 -13.97 -17.39
N TYR A 22 7.83 -12.88 -17.28
CA TYR A 22 7.73 -12.10 -16.08
C TYR A 22 6.30 -11.53 -16.00
N LYS A 23 5.64 -11.82 -14.91
CA LYS A 23 4.29 -11.31 -14.64
C LYS A 23 4.33 -9.88 -14.12
N PHE A 24 5.49 -9.45 -13.66
CA PHE A 24 5.67 -8.16 -13.01
C PHE A 24 6.83 -7.42 -13.67
N CYS A 25 6.75 -6.10 -13.70
CA CYS A 25 7.86 -5.27 -14.13
C CYS A 25 9.06 -5.44 -13.18
N ASN A 26 10.20 -4.88 -13.55
CA ASN A 26 11.42 -5.05 -12.75
C ASN A 26 11.24 -4.62 -11.29
N LEU A 27 10.52 -3.53 -11.06
CA LEU A 27 10.26 -3.06 -9.69
C LEU A 27 9.41 -4.07 -8.92
N HIS A 28 8.27 -4.47 -9.47
CA HIS A 28 7.35 -5.37 -8.77
C HIS A 28 7.84 -6.81 -8.74
N ASN A 29 8.65 -7.20 -9.70
CA ASN A 29 9.27 -8.52 -9.69
C ASN A 29 10.23 -8.69 -8.49
N LYS A 30 10.87 -7.61 -8.08
CA LYS A 30 11.71 -7.59 -6.89
C LYS A 30 10.92 -7.97 -5.62
N TYR A 31 9.64 -7.65 -5.61
CA TYR A 31 8.74 -7.94 -4.49
C TYR A 31 7.62 -8.87 -4.89
N ARG A 32 7.97 -9.90 -5.67
CA ARG A 32 7.01 -10.84 -6.28
C ARG A 32 5.98 -11.39 -5.33
N GLN A 33 6.40 -11.72 -4.11
CA GLN A 33 5.52 -12.27 -3.09
C GLN A 33 4.35 -11.33 -2.78
N TYR A 34 4.64 -10.05 -2.68
CA TYR A 34 3.62 -9.03 -2.39
C TYR A 34 2.85 -8.64 -3.66
N ALA A 35 3.55 -8.55 -4.77
CA ALA A 35 2.93 -8.21 -6.05
C ALA A 35 1.91 -9.26 -6.49
N SER A 36 2.14 -10.53 -6.14
CA SER A 36 1.19 -11.61 -6.43
C SER A 36 -0.14 -11.40 -5.73
N ASN A 37 -0.15 -10.72 -4.60
CA ASN A 37 -1.36 -10.42 -3.84
C ASN A 37 -1.99 -9.08 -4.23
N ALA A 38 -1.31 -8.27 -5.07
CA ALA A 38 -1.75 -6.94 -5.40
C ALA A 38 -3.15 -6.86 -6.03
N PRO A 39 -3.57 -7.81 -6.88
CA PRO A 39 -4.93 -7.76 -7.42
C PRO A 39 -6.03 -7.83 -6.36
N SER A 40 -5.79 -8.54 -5.25
CA SER A 40 -6.76 -8.65 -4.15
C SER A 40 -6.41 -7.76 -2.96
N ARG A 41 -5.13 -7.39 -2.84
CA ARG A 41 -4.63 -6.58 -1.72
C ARG A 41 -3.67 -5.50 -2.24
N PRO A 42 -4.16 -4.58 -3.07
CA PRO A 42 -3.31 -3.57 -3.70
C PRO A 42 -2.63 -2.64 -2.69
N TRP A 43 -3.27 -2.39 -1.53
CA TRP A 43 -2.69 -1.57 -0.48
C TRP A 43 -1.38 -2.15 0.08
N LEU A 44 -1.23 -3.48 0.04
CA LEU A 44 -0.02 -4.12 0.52
C LEU A 44 1.18 -3.77 -0.37
N MET A 45 0.98 -3.76 -1.68
CA MET A 45 2.01 -3.36 -2.63
C MET A 45 2.37 -1.89 -2.48
N TYR A 46 1.39 -1.03 -2.24
CA TYR A 46 1.62 0.38 -1.96
C TYR A 46 2.57 0.56 -0.77
N LYS A 47 2.32 -0.19 0.31
CA LYS A 47 3.15 -0.13 1.51
C LYS A 47 4.58 -0.60 1.24
N VAL A 48 4.73 -1.69 0.49
CA VAL A 48 6.05 -2.21 0.12
C VAL A 48 6.82 -1.19 -0.71
N GLU A 49 6.19 -0.55 -1.65
CA GLU A 49 6.82 0.46 -2.49
C GLU A 49 7.29 1.67 -1.68
N LYS A 50 6.49 2.10 -0.71
CA LYS A 50 6.88 3.21 0.18
C LYS A 50 8.13 2.87 0.98
N TRP A 51 8.23 1.65 1.49
CA TRP A 51 9.43 1.20 2.20
C TRP A 51 10.64 1.14 1.29
N THR A 52 10.43 0.73 0.05
CA THR A 52 11.51 0.62 -0.93
C THR A 52 12.16 1.96 -1.25
N VAL A 53 11.36 3.01 -1.36
CA VAL A 53 11.86 4.34 -1.74
C VAL A 53 12.17 5.22 -0.54
N GLY A 54 12.03 4.71 0.67
CA GLY A 54 12.33 5.46 1.88
C GLY A 54 11.28 6.48 2.29
N GLU A 55 10.07 6.36 1.78
CA GLU A 55 8.96 7.26 2.09
C GLU A 55 8.01 6.63 3.12
N HIS A 56 8.56 6.05 4.17
CA HIS A 56 7.85 5.30 5.20
C HIS A 56 7.46 6.18 6.38
N GLN A 57 6.82 7.29 6.11
CA GLN A 57 6.32 8.19 7.15
C GLN A 57 4.79 8.26 7.12
N CYS A 58 4.21 8.55 8.27
CA CYS A 58 2.80 8.93 8.33
C CYS A 58 2.60 10.18 7.48
N GLU A 59 1.71 10.11 6.51
CA GLU A 59 1.49 11.23 5.60
C GLU A 59 0.72 12.37 6.25
N SER A 60 0.14 12.14 7.42
CA SER A 60 -0.58 13.17 8.17
C SER A 60 0.27 13.90 9.19
N CYS A 61 1.12 13.18 9.95
CA CYS A 61 1.89 13.80 11.04
C CYS A 61 3.41 13.66 10.89
N GLY A 62 3.88 12.90 9.92
CA GLY A 62 5.31 12.73 9.68
C GLY A 62 6.00 11.67 10.54
N PHE A 63 5.27 10.97 11.40
CA PHE A 63 5.86 9.91 12.23
C PHE A 63 6.53 8.86 11.35
N ASP A 64 7.80 8.59 11.62
CA ASP A 64 8.58 7.60 10.87
C ASP A 64 9.06 6.51 11.83
N PRO A 65 8.49 5.29 11.75
CA PRO A 65 8.88 4.22 12.66
C PRO A 65 10.30 3.73 12.48
N VAL A 66 10.88 3.94 11.30
CA VAL A 66 12.29 3.55 11.05
C VAL A 66 13.24 4.49 11.80
N ILE A 67 12.95 5.77 11.78
CA ILE A 67 13.76 6.78 12.49
C ILE A 67 13.52 6.69 14.00
N SER A 68 12.26 6.56 14.41
CA SER A 68 11.91 6.54 15.83
C SER A 68 12.31 5.25 16.55
N TYR A 69 12.30 4.14 15.84
CA TYR A 69 12.60 2.82 16.40
C TYR A 69 13.59 2.06 15.51
N PRO A 70 14.82 2.58 15.37
CA PRO A 70 15.76 2.02 14.40
C PRO A 70 16.21 0.57 14.73
N ASN A 71 16.09 0.17 15.98
CA ASN A 71 16.48 -1.17 16.41
C ASN A 71 15.37 -2.20 16.31
N LEU A 72 14.17 -1.76 15.94
CA LEU A 72 13.05 -2.68 15.73
C LEU A 72 13.16 -3.30 14.33
N HIS A 73 12.81 -4.57 14.19
CA HIS A 73 12.83 -5.21 12.88
C HIS A 73 11.78 -4.60 11.95
N THR A 74 12.00 -4.76 10.66
CA THR A 74 11.16 -4.12 9.62
C THR A 74 9.68 -4.45 9.77
N LYS A 75 9.35 -5.68 10.12
CA LYS A 75 7.94 -6.07 10.31
C LYS A 75 7.28 -5.28 11.44
N GLY A 76 8.00 -5.06 12.54
CA GLY A 76 7.51 -4.26 13.65
C GLY A 76 7.35 -2.78 13.29
N GLN A 77 8.34 -2.23 12.59
CA GLN A 77 8.25 -0.86 12.10
C GLN A 77 7.07 -0.69 11.16
N SER A 78 6.91 -1.60 10.22
CA SER A 78 5.84 -1.57 9.24
C SER A 78 4.46 -1.66 9.87
N SER A 79 4.31 -2.40 10.96
CA SER A 79 3.00 -2.54 11.63
C SER A 79 2.52 -1.27 12.30
N MET A 80 3.39 -0.26 12.46
CA MET A 80 3.01 1.02 13.07
C MET A 80 2.32 1.97 12.10
N LEU A 81 2.35 1.66 10.80
CA LEU A 81 1.68 2.45 9.78
C LEU A 81 0.63 1.60 9.08
N ASP A 82 -0.54 2.18 8.87
CA ASP A 82 -1.61 1.56 8.12
C ASP A 82 -1.75 2.24 6.76
N VAL A 83 -2.16 1.48 5.76
CA VAL A 83 -2.58 2.04 4.48
C VAL A 83 -4.06 2.38 4.61
N ASP A 84 -4.39 3.63 4.38
CA ASP A 84 -5.75 4.15 4.52
C ASP A 84 -6.21 4.68 3.17
N HIS A 85 -7.53 4.66 2.94
CA HIS A 85 -8.12 5.25 1.76
C HIS A 85 -8.32 6.75 1.98
N ILE A 86 -7.84 7.58 1.06
CA ILE A 86 -8.05 9.03 1.13
C ILE A 86 -9.54 9.33 1.04
N ASN A 87 -10.22 8.68 0.08
CA ASN A 87 -11.66 8.75 -0.05
C ASN A 87 -12.24 7.37 0.26
N SER A 88 -12.83 7.21 1.44
CA SER A 88 -13.39 5.94 1.88
C SER A 88 -14.68 5.58 1.16
N ASP A 89 -15.35 6.55 0.54
CA ASP A 89 -16.60 6.30 -0.18
C ASP A 89 -16.39 5.43 -1.42
N ILE A 90 -15.20 5.47 -2.00
CA ILE A 90 -14.88 4.69 -3.21
C ILE A 90 -13.97 3.50 -2.92
N LYS A 91 -13.71 3.18 -1.66
CA LYS A 91 -12.98 1.95 -1.33
C LYS A 91 -13.77 0.77 -1.88
N HIS A 92 -13.09 -0.27 -2.26
CA HIS A 92 -13.66 -1.47 -2.92
C HIS A 92 -14.09 -1.23 -4.37
N THR A 93 -13.81 -0.06 -4.94
CA THR A 93 -13.97 0.18 -6.37
C THR A 93 -12.60 0.16 -7.05
N PRO A 94 -12.53 -0.08 -8.37
CA PRO A 94 -11.23 0.00 -9.06
C PRO A 94 -10.54 1.34 -8.89
N GLU A 95 -11.28 2.44 -8.87
CA GLU A 95 -10.75 3.79 -8.67
C GLU A 95 -10.25 3.99 -7.25
N GLY A 96 -10.97 3.42 -6.28
CA GLY A 96 -10.62 3.55 -4.88
C GLY A 96 -9.44 2.69 -4.45
N GLU A 97 -9.15 1.66 -5.21
CA GLU A 97 -8.03 0.76 -4.95
C GLU A 97 -6.84 1.07 -5.86
N GLN A 98 -6.44 2.34 -5.89
CA GLN A 98 -5.31 2.86 -6.65
C GLN A 98 -4.37 3.62 -5.71
N PRO A 99 -3.07 3.72 -6.03
CA PRO A 99 -2.13 4.47 -5.20
C PRO A 99 -2.56 5.91 -4.95
N SER A 100 -3.26 6.52 -5.90
CA SER A 100 -3.76 7.88 -5.76
C SER A 100 -4.80 8.03 -4.65
N ASN A 101 -5.42 6.94 -4.23
CA ASN A 101 -6.41 6.93 -3.14
C ASN A 101 -5.87 6.32 -1.85
N TYR A 102 -4.57 6.02 -1.78
CA TYR A 102 -3.94 5.46 -0.59
C TYR A 102 -3.08 6.50 0.10
N GLN A 103 -2.97 6.37 1.40
CA GLN A 103 -2.00 7.12 2.20
C GLN A 103 -1.55 6.25 3.36
N LEU A 104 -0.32 6.48 3.83
CA LEU A 104 0.17 5.85 5.05
C LEU A 104 -0.19 6.73 6.22
N ASN A 105 -0.83 6.15 7.23
CA ASN A 105 -1.14 6.85 8.47
C ASN A 105 -0.69 6.00 9.65
N CYS A 106 -0.13 6.65 10.67
CA CYS A 106 0.13 5.96 11.93
C CYS A 106 -1.21 5.62 12.59
N LYS A 107 -1.18 4.70 13.54
CA LYS A 107 -2.39 4.25 14.23
C LYS A 107 -3.19 5.41 14.80
N HIS A 108 -2.50 6.37 15.38
CA HIS A 108 -3.14 7.56 15.96
C HIS A 108 -3.88 8.39 14.91
N CYS A 109 -3.21 8.71 13.80
CA CYS A 109 -3.83 9.51 12.73
C CYS A 109 -4.96 8.77 12.04
N HIS A 110 -4.84 7.45 11.89
CA HIS A 110 -5.91 6.64 11.32
C HIS A 110 -7.17 6.69 12.18
N ILE A 111 -7.01 6.56 13.50
CA ILE A 111 -8.16 6.64 14.43
C ILE A 111 -8.81 8.01 14.37
N VAL A 112 -8.00 9.09 14.39
CA VAL A 112 -8.53 10.46 14.31
C VAL A 112 -9.30 10.66 13.00
N LYS A 113 -8.74 10.23 11.88
CA LYS A 113 -9.41 10.35 10.58
C LYS A 113 -10.73 9.61 10.55
N SER A 114 -10.77 8.39 11.08
CA SER A 114 -12.00 7.58 11.11
C SER A 114 -13.09 8.26 11.92
N HIS A 115 -12.74 8.87 13.04
CA HIS A 115 -13.69 9.62 13.84
C HIS A 115 -14.17 10.90 13.14
N MET A 116 -13.27 11.63 12.51
CA MET A 116 -13.61 12.87 11.80
C MET A 116 -14.53 12.61 10.61
N GLU A 117 -14.36 11.47 9.93
CA GLU A 117 -15.21 11.08 8.80
C GLU A 117 -16.49 10.36 9.25
N GLY A 118 -16.61 10.06 10.53
CA GLY A 118 -17.76 9.34 11.05
C GLY A 118 -17.77 7.84 10.75
N ASP A 119 -16.76 7.32 10.09
CA ASP A 119 -16.69 5.90 9.71
C ASP A 119 -16.80 4.99 10.93
N TYR A 120 -16.07 5.32 11.95
CA TYR A 120 -15.97 4.50 13.15
C TYR A 120 -17.26 4.50 13.95
N VAL A 121 -17.83 5.66 14.16
CA VAL A 121 -19.05 5.84 14.96
C VAL A 121 -20.27 5.37 14.18
N ALA A 122 -20.39 5.78 12.93
CA ALA A 122 -21.53 5.45 12.09
C ALA A 122 -21.68 3.95 11.88
N LYS A 123 -20.58 3.23 11.63
CA LYS A 123 -20.62 1.79 11.46
C LYS A 123 -20.99 1.05 12.72
N LYS A 124 -20.62 1.60 13.87
CA LYS A 124 -20.89 0.97 15.16
C LYS A 124 -22.35 1.06 15.55
N TYR A 125 -23.01 2.13 15.18
CA TYR A 125 -24.37 2.44 15.67
C TYR A 125 -25.44 2.43 14.59
N ARG A 126 -25.09 2.01 13.40
CA ARG A 126 -26.08 1.80 12.34
C ARG A 126 -26.84 0.51 12.50
#